data_8b74aee599061e3a66d08a23d9b23535
#
_entry.id   8b74aee599061e3a66d08a23d9b23535
#
_cell.length_a   1.000
_cell.length_b   1.000
_cell.length_c   1.000
_cell.angle_alpha   90.00
_cell.angle_beta   90.00
_cell.angle_gamma   90.00
#
_symmetry.space_group_name_H-M   'P 1'
#
loop_
_entity.id
_entity.type
_entity.pdbx_description
1 polymer ?
#
loop_
_entity_poly.entity_id
_entity_poly.type
_entity_poly.pdbx_seq_one_letter_code
_entity_poly.pdbx_strand_id
1 'polypeptide(L)'
;MRVFLLALAAFLSACTLTLYPEGLSVTYRVDFGGAILRFEPDRGRGATYFVGEEVRFFLTLDRPGWESLVVQDPDGYTYELDRFHLSRGTHVLPPGPYRYTLIPPRGLHRVRAVYTQSPPSSRVRLEGRYTDWDARLRLYVEASGARAYDVAETYFYVR
;
A
#
# COMPACT_ATOMS: atom_id res chain seq x y z
N MET A 1 8.20 -1.62 -54.24
CA MET A 1 8.67 -2.41 -53.09
C MET A 1 8.47 -1.55 -51.83
N ARG A 2 7.38 -1.77 -51.12
CA ARG A 2 7.02 -0.99 -49.91
C ARG A 2 7.47 -1.78 -48.67
N VAL A 3 8.45 -1.25 -47.96
CA VAL A 3 8.93 -1.83 -46.71
C VAL A 3 7.99 -1.41 -45.60
N PHE A 4 7.24 -2.35 -45.04
CA PHE A 4 6.46 -2.16 -43.83
C PHE A 4 7.41 -2.24 -42.63
N LEU A 5 7.64 -1.09 -41.97
CA LEU A 5 8.31 -1.05 -40.67
C LEU A 5 7.26 -1.41 -39.61
N LEU A 6 7.33 -2.63 -39.07
CA LEU A 6 6.62 -3.04 -37.86
C LEU A 6 7.32 -2.41 -36.67
N ALA A 7 6.71 -1.38 -36.11
CA ALA A 7 7.13 -0.84 -34.81
C ALA A 7 6.70 -1.81 -33.70
N LEU A 8 7.65 -2.57 -33.19
CA LEU A 8 7.48 -3.42 -32.01
C LEU A 8 7.46 -2.50 -30.77
N ALA A 9 6.28 -2.18 -30.27
CA ALA A 9 6.12 -1.48 -29.00
C ALA A 9 6.56 -2.42 -27.86
N ALA A 10 7.74 -2.18 -27.33
CA ALA A 10 8.19 -2.87 -26.13
C ALA A 10 7.38 -2.36 -24.93
N PHE A 11 6.50 -3.18 -24.41
CA PHE A 11 5.84 -2.95 -23.12
C PHE A 11 6.87 -3.11 -22.02
N LEU A 12 7.35 -2.00 -21.47
CA LEU A 12 8.20 -1.97 -20.29
C LEU A 12 7.33 -2.28 -19.07
N SER A 13 7.32 -3.52 -18.63
CA SER A 13 6.81 -3.90 -17.32
C SER A 13 7.75 -3.33 -16.26
N ALA A 14 7.31 -2.31 -15.52
CA ALA A 14 8.09 -1.76 -14.45
C ALA A 14 8.08 -2.71 -13.25
N CYS A 15 9.17 -3.44 -13.06
CA CYS A 15 9.42 -4.20 -11.83
C CYS A 15 9.99 -3.25 -10.78
N THR A 16 9.26 -3.02 -9.70
CA THR A 16 9.81 -2.29 -8.55
C THR A 16 10.44 -3.28 -7.58
N LEU A 17 11.76 -3.24 -7.46
CA LEU A 17 12.51 -4.00 -6.47
C LEU A 17 12.63 -3.16 -5.19
N THR A 18 12.00 -3.60 -4.11
CA THR A 18 12.14 -2.96 -2.81
C THR A 18 13.06 -3.80 -1.94
N LEU A 19 14.24 -3.24 -1.61
CA LEU A 19 15.18 -3.86 -0.69
C LEU A 19 14.85 -3.42 0.74
N TYR A 20 14.57 -4.38 1.61
CA TYR A 20 14.47 -4.17 3.04
C TYR A 20 15.75 -4.65 3.72
N PRO A 21 16.13 -4.06 4.89
CA PRO A 21 17.31 -4.50 5.62
C PRO A 21 17.28 -5.98 6.04
N GLU A 22 16.10 -6.59 6.09
CA GLU A 22 15.88 -7.96 6.54
C GLU A 22 15.44 -8.94 5.44
N GLY A 23 15.60 -8.56 4.17
CA GLY A 23 15.30 -9.47 3.06
C GLY A 23 14.88 -8.79 1.76
N LEU A 24 14.90 -9.57 0.70
CA LEU A 24 14.48 -9.17 -0.64
C LEU A 24 12.98 -9.41 -0.80
N SER A 25 12.19 -8.33 -0.89
CA SER A 25 10.79 -8.44 -1.30
C SER A 25 10.66 -8.03 -2.76
N VAL A 26 10.29 -8.97 -3.61
CA VAL A 26 10.00 -8.71 -5.02
C VAL A 26 8.50 -8.54 -5.18
N THR A 27 8.06 -7.30 -5.34
CA THR A 27 6.67 -7.01 -5.66
C THR A 27 6.54 -6.86 -7.17
N TYR A 28 5.89 -7.81 -7.81
CA TYR A 28 5.54 -7.70 -9.21
C TYR A 28 4.35 -6.74 -9.34
N ARG A 29 4.61 -5.56 -9.86
CA ARG A 29 3.57 -4.63 -10.24
C ARG A 29 3.35 -4.79 -11.75
N VAL A 30 2.24 -5.39 -12.13
CA VAL A 30 1.77 -5.28 -13.52
C VAL A 30 1.08 -3.92 -13.62
N ASP A 31 1.81 -2.94 -14.10
CA ASP A 31 1.36 -1.56 -14.15
C ASP A 31 0.43 -1.35 -15.35
N PHE A 32 -0.84 -1.67 -15.20
CA PHE A 32 -1.91 -1.13 -16.04
C PHE A 32 -2.37 0.24 -15.49
N GLY A 33 -1.43 1.17 -15.26
CA GLY A 33 -1.74 2.46 -14.68
C GLY A 33 -2.27 2.33 -13.25
N GLY A 34 -1.38 2.15 -12.27
CA GLY A 34 -1.74 2.02 -10.87
C GLY A 34 -2.61 3.17 -10.37
N ALA A 35 -3.57 2.87 -9.51
CA ALA A 35 -4.40 3.89 -8.90
C ALA A 35 -3.63 4.74 -7.89
N ILE A 36 -2.64 4.14 -7.24
CA ILE A 36 -1.79 4.80 -6.24
C ILE A 36 -0.53 5.32 -6.92
N LEU A 37 -0.41 6.64 -7.01
CA LEU A 37 0.76 7.30 -7.62
C LEU A 37 1.89 7.55 -6.62
N ARG A 38 1.55 7.75 -5.34
CA ARG A 38 2.50 8.03 -4.26
C ARG A 38 1.96 7.50 -2.95
N PHE A 39 2.82 6.89 -2.14
CA PHE A 39 2.51 6.49 -0.78
C PHE A 39 3.77 6.49 0.08
N GLU A 40 3.81 7.35 1.11
CA GLU A 40 4.95 7.47 2.01
C GLU A 40 4.57 8.08 3.37
N PRO A 41 5.36 7.83 4.44
CA PRO A 41 5.21 8.54 5.71
C PRO A 41 5.53 10.03 5.54
N ASP A 42 5.03 10.86 6.45
CA ASP A 42 5.23 12.31 6.43
C ASP A 42 6.71 12.75 6.55
N ARG A 43 7.57 11.93 7.19
CA ARG A 43 9.02 12.15 7.24
C ARG A 43 9.80 11.41 6.14
N GLY A 44 9.08 10.79 5.20
CA GLY A 44 9.68 10.03 4.11
C GLY A 44 9.87 8.55 4.44
N ARG A 45 10.11 7.78 3.38
CA ARG A 45 10.32 6.33 3.45
C ARG A 45 11.58 5.99 4.25
N GLY A 46 11.45 5.06 5.20
CA GLY A 46 12.57 4.65 6.05
C GLY A 46 12.89 5.60 7.20
N ALA A 47 12.06 6.63 7.42
CA ALA A 47 12.22 7.55 8.53
C ALA A 47 12.15 6.84 9.88
N THR A 48 12.79 7.42 10.89
CA THR A 48 12.74 6.95 12.27
C THR A 48 11.81 7.83 13.10
N TYR A 49 10.95 7.17 13.85
CA TYR A 49 10.06 7.75 14.85
C TYR A 49 10.32 7.10 16.20
N PHE A 50 9.84 7.75 17.27
CA PHE A 50 9.90 7.19 18.62
C PHE A 50 8.51 6.77 19.09
N VAL A 51 8.46 5.82 20.03
CA VAL A 51 7.21 5.45 20.71
C VAL A 51 6.56 6.69 21.32
N GLY A 52 5.27 6.87 21.09
CA GLY A 52 4.49 8.03 21.49
C GLY A 52 4.44 9.17 20.48
N GLU A 53 5.32 9.16 19.45
CA GLU A 53 5.18 10.10 18.34
C GLU A 53 4.01 9.75 17.42
N GLU A 54 3.60 10.73 16.64
CA GLU A 54 2.54 10.58 15.65
C GLU A 54 3.13 10.38 14.25
N VAL A 55 2.51 9.54 13.44
CA VAL A 55 2.82 9.37 12.03
C VAL A 55 1.61 9.71 11.17
N ARG A 56 1.85 10.32 10.03
CA ARG A 56 0.90 10.56 8.96
C ARG A 56 1.44 9.98 7.66
N PHE A 57 0.56 9.74 6.70
CA PHE A 57 0.95 9.24 5.39
C PHE A 57 0.44 10.17 4.30
N PHE A 58 1.29 10.45 3.31
CA PHE A 58 0.89 11.07 2.06
C PHE A 58 0.50 9.99 1.08
N LEU A 59 -0.72 10.09 0.54
CA LEU A 59 -1.25 9.20 -0.48
C LEU A 59 -1.74 10.03 -1.66
N THR A 60 -1.31 9.70 -2.87
CA THR A 60 -1.79 10.35 -4.09
C THR A 60 -2.48 9.31 -4.97
N LEU A 61 -3.74 9.58 -5.32
CA LEU A 61 -4.56 8.74 -6.19
C LEU A 61 -4.76 9.34 -7.56
N ASP A 62 -4.68 8.52 -8.60
CA ASP A 62 -5.02 8.87 -9.98
C ASP A 62 -6.54 8.92 -10.22
N ARG A 63 -7.30 8.17 -9.44
CA ARG A 63 -8.76 8.03 -9.55
C ARG A 63 -9.40 7.83 -8.19
N PRO A 64 -10.72 8.15 -8.02
CA PRO A 64 -11.40 7.92 -6.76
C PRO A 64 -11.56 6.43 -6.48
N GLY A 65 -11.59 6.07 -5.19
CA GLY A 65 -11.80 4.69 -4.75
C GLY A 65 -11.70 4.51 -3.25
N TRP A 66 -11.68 3.27 -2.84
CA TRP A 66 -11.55 2.89 -1.44
C TRP A 66 -10.09 2.51 -1.13
N GLU A 67 -9.60 3.03 -0.03
CA GLU A 67 -8.27 2.74 0.49
C GLU A 67 -8.37 2.08 1.85
N SER A 68 -7.67 0.95 1.99
CA SER A 68 -7.45 0.33 3.29
C SER A 68 -5.99 0.46 3.69
N LEU A 69 -5.76 1.06 4.85
CA LEU A 69 -4.43 1.26 5.37
C LEU A 69 -4.08 0.15 6.35
N VAL A 70 -2.98 -0.54 6.10
CA VAL A 70 -2.58 -1.75 6.82
C VAL A 70 -1.13 -1.64 7.26
N VAL A 71 -0.86 -1.90 8.53
CA VAL A 71 0.50 -1.89 9.10
C VAL A 71 0.87 -3.28 9.60
N GLN A 72 2.04 -3.75 9.20
CA GLN A 72 2.67 -4.94 9.76
C GLN A 72 3.79 -4.51 10.71
N ASP A 73 3.69 -4.94 11.95
CA ASP A 73 4.68 -4.70 12.98
C ASP A 73 5.92 -5.62 12.87
N PRO A 74 7.02 -5.36 13.61
CA PRO A 74 8.21 -6.19 13.60
C PRO A 74 7.98 -7.65 14.02
N ASP A 75 6.92 -7.92 14.79
CA ASP A 75 6.55 -9.27 15.23
C ASP A 75 5.71 -10.02 14.18
N GLY A 76 5.45 -9.38 13.03
CA GLY A 76 4.71 -9.95 11.92
C GLY A 76 3.20 -9.91 12.08
N TYR A 77 2.68 -9.18 13.07
CA TYR A 77 1.26 -8.96 13.18
C TYR A 77 0.83 -7.80 12.28
N THR A 78 -0.27 -7.99 11.57
CA THR A 78 -0.85 -6.99 10.65
C THR A 78 -2.09 -6.38 11.29
N TYR A 79 -2.11 -5.05 11.34
CA TYR A 79 -3.23 -4.24 11.81
C TYR A 79 -3.88 -3.55 10.62
N GLU A 80 -5.18 -3.67 10.48
CA GLU A 80 -5.95 -2.83 9.56
C GLU A 80 -6.35 -1.56 10.32
N LEU A 81 -5.71 -0.43 9.99
CA LEU A 81 -5.89 0.83 10.70
C LEU A 81 -7.23 1.46 10.37
N ASP A 82 -7.50 1.65 9.07
CA ASP A 82 -8.66 2.39 8.62
C ASP A 82 -9.04 2.06 7.17
N ARG A 83 -10.27 2.42 6.79
CA ARG A 83 -10.81 2.35 5.43
C ARG A 83 -11.39 3.70 5.05
N PHE A 84 -10.96 4.25 3.93
CA PHE A 84 -11.38 5.55 3.44
C PHE A 84 -11.96 5.46 2.03
N HIS A 85 -12.99 6.25 1.74
CA HIS A 85 -13.35 6.56 0.37
C HIS A 85 -12.70 7.90 0.03
N LEU A 86 -11.78 7.91 -0.94
CA LEU A 86 -10.97 9.07 -1.30
C LEU A 86 -11.21 9.47 -2.74
N SER A 87 -11.19 10.78 -3.00
CA SER A 87 -11.21 11.34 -4.35
C SER A 87 -9.83 11.20 -5.02
N ARG A 88 -9.79 11.47 -6.32
CA ARG A 88 -8.52 11.70 -7.01
C ARG A 88 -7.77 12.86 -6.37
N GLY A 89 -6.43 12.75 -6.25
CA GLY A 89 -5.56 13.77 -5.71
C GLY A 89 -4.72 13.31 -4.53
N THR A 90 -4.09 14.26 -3.85
CA THR A 90 -3.21 13.98 -2.71
C THR A 90 -3.97 14.14 -1.40
N HIS A 91 -3.82 13.15 -0.54
CA HIS A 91 -4.44 13.07 0.78
C HIS A 91 -3.40 12.91 1.86
N VAL A 92 -3.69 13.43 3.05
CA VAL A 92 -2.94 13.18 4.27
C VAL A 92 -3.78 12.24 5.14
N LEU A 93 -3.22 11.08 5.48
CA LEU A 93 -3.90 10.06 6.29
C LEU A 93 -3.31 9.98 7.70
N PRO A 94 -4.15 9.85 8.72
CA PRO A 94 -5.61 9.89 8.70
C PRO A 94 -6.13 11.28 8.39
N PRO A 95 -7.32 11.41 7.78
CA PRO A 95 -7.89 12.72 7.49
C PRO A 95 -8.35 13.46 8.75
N GLY A 96 -8.40 14.78 8.65
CA GLY A 96 -8.90 15.63 9.74
C GLY A 96 -7.98 15.69 10.96
N PRO A 97 -8.53 15.77 12.18
CA PRO A 97 -7.75 15.93 13.41
C PRO A 97 -7.14 14.62 13.93
N TYR A 98 -7.48 13.49 13.32
CA TYR A 98 -7.00 12.18 13.76
C TYR A 98 -5.51 12.00 13.51
N ARG A 99 -4.87 11.16 14.33
CA ARG A 99 -3.44 10.84 14.28
C ARG A 99 -3.25 9.36 14.58
N TYR A 100 -2.21 8.78 14.00
CA TYR A 100 -1.74 7.46 14.38
C TYR A 100 -0.58 7.62 15.37
N THR A 101 -0.84 7.30 16.62
CA THR A 101 0.20 7.30 17.66
C THR A 101 0.95 5.98 17.64
N LEU A 102 2.28 6.07 17.62
CA LEU A 102 3.15 4.91 17.54
C LEU A 102 3.30 4.26 18.91
N ILE A 103 3.05 2.97 18.95
CA ILE A 103 3.15 2.12 20.14
C ILE A 103 4.17 1.01 19.89
N PRO A 104 4.70 0.34 20.96
CA PRO A 104 5.50 -0.87 20.75
C PRO A 104 4.77 -1.91 19.91
N PRO A 105 5.51 -2.83 19.24
CA PRO A 105 6.95 -3.10 19.36
C PRO A 105 7.83 -2.11 18.58
N ARG A 106 9.07 -1.95 19.04
CA ARG A 106 10.10 -1.17 18.33
C ARG A 106 10.67 -2.00 17.18
N GLY A 107 11.05 -1.34 16.09
CA GLY A 107 11.63 -1.98 14.92
C GLY A 107 11.02 -1.49 13.61
N LEU A 108 11.17 -2.30 12.57
CA LEU A 108 10.67 -2.02 11.24
C LEU A 108 9.15 -2.25 11.16
N HIS A 109 8.43 -1.22 10.75
CA HIS A 109 7.00 -1.29 10.42
C HIS A 109 6.83 -1.16 8.91
N ARG A 110 6.11 -2.11 8.30
CA ARG A 110 5.72 -2.06 6.89
C ARG A 110 4.28 -1.61 6.77
N VAL A 111 4.03 -0.66 5.89
CA VAL A 111 2.69 -0.10 5.70
C VAL A 111 2.25 -0.30 4.26
N ARG A 112 1.03 -0.80 4.08
CA ARG A 112 0.43 -1.02 2.77
C ARG A 112 -0.84 -0.18 2.65
N ALA A 113 -0.95 0.52 1.54
CA ALA A 113 -2.19 1.10 1.08
C ALA A 113 -2.80 0.16 0.03
N VAL A 114 -4.02 -0.28 0.26
CA VAL A 114 -4.74 -1.20 -0.63
C VAL A 114 -5.93 -0.47 -1.22
N TYR A 115 -5.80 -0.11 -2.50
CA TYR A 115 -6.85 0.51 -3.28
C TYR A 115 -7.81 -0.56 -3.83
N THR A 116 -9.12 -0.29 -3.75
CA THR A 116 -10.15 -1.04 -4.47
C THR A 116 -11.16 -0.09 -5.10
N GLN A 117 -11.58 -0.37 -6.34
CA GLN A 117 -12.61 0.42 -7.01
C GLN A 117 -13.98 0.32 -6.32
N SER A 118 -14.29 -0.84 -5.76
CA SER A 118 -15.54 -1.11 -5.04
C SER A 118 -15.33 -1.06 -3.53
N PRO A 119 -16.39 -0.80 -2.74
CA PRO A 119 -16.30 -0.83 -1.30
C PRO A 119 -15.77 -2.17 -0.78
N PRO A 120 -14.80 -2.18 0.14
CA PRO A 120 -14.31 -3.41 0.73
C PRO A 120 -15.40 -4.10 1.57
N SER A 121 -15.42 -5.42 1.50
CA SER A 121 -16.34 -6.22 2.30
C SER A 121 -16.03 -6.09 3.79
N SER A 122 -17.04 -5.91 4.62
CA SER A 122 -16.89 -5.94 6.08
C SER A 122 -16.56 -7.34 6.63
N ARG A 123 -16.79 -8.39 5.82
CA ARG A 123 -16.57 -9.79 6.22
C ARG A 123 -15.11 -10.23 6.14
N VAL A 124 -14.30 -9.54 5.35
CA VAL A 124 -12.87 -9.85 5.18
C VAL A 124 -12.06 -8.68 5.68
N ARG A 125 -11.20 -8.94 6.67
CA ARG A 125 -10.27 -7.96 7.22
C ARG A 125 -8.84 -8.35 6.87
N LEU A 126 -8.00 -7.34 6.71
CA LEU A 126 -6.56 -7.49 6.49
C LEU A 126 -5.79 -7.46 7.82
N GLU A 127 -6.39 -7.95 8.89
CA GLU A 127 -5.83 -8.00 10.24
C GLU A 127 -5.43 -9.42 10.62
N GLY A 128 -4.31 -9.59 11.32
CA GLY A 128 -3.84 -10.87 11.82
C GLY A 128 -2.42 -11.24 11.45
N ARG A 129 -2.03 -12.48 11.74
CA ARG A 129 -0.75 -13.06 11.29
C ARG A 129 -1.00 -13.90 10.05
N TYR A 130 -0.25 -13.62 8.99
CA TYR A 130 -0.38 -14.34 7.74
C TYR A 130 0.97 -14.92 7.33
N THR A 131 0.95 -16.18 6.93
CA THR A 131 2.08 -16.83 6.24
C THR A 131 2.09 -16.48 4.76
N ASP A 132 0.92 -16.15 4.19
CA ASP A 132 0.75 -15.75 2.79
C ASP A 132 -0.12 -14.49 2.73
N TRP A 133 0.53 -13.33 2.64
CA TRP A 133 -0.14 -12.04 2.47
C TRP A 133 -0.90 -11.96 1.15
N ASP A 134 -0.33 -12.49 0.07
CA ASP A 134 -0.93 -12.38 -1.27
C ASP A 134 -2.24 -13.18 -1.37
N ALA A 135 -2.30 -14.34 -0.72
CA ALA A 135 -3.55 -15.10 -0.63
C ALA A 135 -4.62 -14.33 0.14
N ARG A 136 -4.24 -13.66 1.23
CA ARG A 136 -5.17 -12.86 2.02
C ARG A 136 -5.66 -11.64 1.25
N LEU A 137 -4.76 -10.97 0.54
CA LEU A 137 -5.09 -9.84 -0.32
C LEU A 137 -6.06 -10.24 -1.44
N ARG A 138 -5.82 -11.39 -2.10
CA ARG A 138 -6.76 -11.91 -3.11
C ARG A 138 -8.16 -12.10 -2.55
N LEU A 139 -8.29 -12.76 -1.39
CA LEU A 139 -9.58 -12.93 -0.73
C LEU A 139 -10.27 -11.60 -0.41
N TYR A 140 -9.50 -10.61 0.02
CA TYR A 140 -10.00 -9.27 0.30
C TYR A 140 -10.55 -8.59 -0.95
N VAL A 141 -9.80 -8.62 -2.06
CA VAL A 141 -10.20 -8.04 -3.34
C VAL A 141 -11.41 -8.76 -3.91
N GLU A 142 -11.43 -10.09 -3.93
CA GLU A 142 -12.55 -10.90 -4.38
C GLU A 142 -13.82 -10.61 -3.58
N ALA A 143 -13.71 -10.53 -2.26
CA ALA A 143 -14.83 -10.23 -1.38
C ALA A 143 -15.39 -8.81 -1.58
N SER A 144 -14.60 -7.87 -2.07
CA SER A 144 -15.04 -6.52 -2.44
C SER A 144 -15.78 -6.49 -3.79
N GLY A 145 -15.66 -7.53 -4.60
CA GLY A 145 -16.14 -7.55 -5.98
C GLY A 145 -15.43 -6.54 -6.89
N ALA A 146 -14.28 -6.03 -6.48
CA ALA A 146 -13.54 -5.04 -7.24
C ALA A 146 -12.96 -5.62 -8.52
N ARG A 147 -13.18 -4.93 -9.65
CA ARG A 147 -12.57 -5.27 -10.94
C ARG A 147 -11.18 -4.66 -11.10
N ALA A 148 -10.87 -3.64 -10.30
CA ALA A 148 -9.58 -2.98 -10.26
C ALA A 148 -9.14 -2.79 -8.81
N TYR A 149 -7.88 -3.11 -8.55
CA TYR A 149 -7.20 -2.87 -7.28
C TYR A 149 -5.75 -2.47 -7.53
N ASP A 150 -5.14 -1.85 -6.54
CA ASP A 150 -3.72 -1.52 -6.52
C ASP A 150 -3.19 -1.61 -5.08
N VAL A 151 -1.90 -1.84 -4.94
CA VAL A 151 -1.24 -1.90 -3.63
C VAL A 151 0.07 -1.13 -3.69
N ALA A 152 0.25 -0.21 -2.77
CA ALA A 152 1.53 0.44 -2.55
C ALA A 152 2.05 0.13 -1.16
N GLU A 153 3.36 -0.02 -1.04
CA GLU A 153 4.03 -0.33 0.23
C GLU A 153 5.10 0.71 0.55
N THR A 154 5.14 1.09 1.82
CA THR A 154 6.18 1.92 2.41
C THR A 154 6.60 1.36 3.76
N TYR A 155 7.58 1.98 4.43
CA TYR A 155 8.05 1.53 5.74
C TYR A 155 8.66 2.67 6.54
N PHE A 156 8.73 2.48 7.85
CA PHE A 156 9.41 3.35 8.80
C PHE A 156 9.92 2.51 9.99
N TYR A 157 10.75 3.13 10.82
CA TYR A 157 11.29 2.52 12.04
C TYR A 157 10.70 3.19 13.26
N VAL A 158 10.38 2.39 14.29
CA VAL A 158 10.03 2.85 15.64
C VAL A 158 11.17 2.53 16.60
N ARG A 159 11.61 3.51 17.38
CA ARG A 159 12.65 3.38 18.40
C ARG A 159 12.17 3.80 19.79
#